data_7314456d86bfaaeaa03f1010812d25ea
#
_entry.id   7314456d86bfaaeaa03f1010812d25ea
#
_cell.length_a   1.000
_cell.length_b   1.000
_cell.length_c   1.000
_cell.angle_alpha   90.00
_cell.angle_beta   90.00
_cell.angle_gamma   90.00
#
_symmetry.space_group_name_H-M   'P 1'
#
loop_
_entity.id
_entity.type
_entity.pdbx_description
1 polymer ?
#
loop_
_entity_poly.entity_id
_entity_poly.type
_entity_poly.pdbx_seq_one_letter_code
_entity_poly.pdbx_strand_id
1 'polypeptide(L)'
;MSAYFFKEAKINDLLRLEGPIGTFFLRDSSFKNIIFLATGTGIAPIKSILEGLDKSYEQYQNKNFWVIVGARYQEDLFWEPNLKNLHIKYIPVLSRQVNDWNGEKGYVQDIVLNQQIDLENTQVYACVSNDMIKSAKELFFKNNLEENNFFSDAFIQTN
;
A
#
# COMPACT_ATOMS: atom_id res chain seq x y z
N MET A 1 12.34 -19.17 -2.54
CA MET A 1 12.33 -18.71 -1.12
C MET A 1 11.04 -19.10 -0.40
N SER A 2 9.85 -18.80 -0.93
CA SER A 2 8.57 -19.13 -0.27
C SER A 2 8.39 -20.62 0.05
N ALA A 3 8.75 -21.51 -0.89
CA ALA A 3 8.61 -22.96 -0.68
C ALA A 3 9.42 -23.46 0.54
N TYR A 4 10.62 -22.93 0.76
CA TYR A 4 11.44 -23.24 1.93
C TYR A 4 10.70 -22.90 3.23
N PHE A 5 10.19 -21.67 3.37
CA PHE A 5 9.50 -21.24 4.60
C PHE A 5 8.22 -22.04 4.89
N PHE A 6 7.50 -22.46 3.86
CA PHE A 6 6.24 -23.18 4.05
C PHE A 6 6.39 -24.70 4.18
N LYS A 7 7.49 -25.30 3.70
CA LYS A 7 7.62 -26.75 3.61
C LYS A 7 8.83 -27.33 4.36
N GLU A 8 9.91 -26.56 4.47
CA GLU A 8 11.22 -27.09 4.88
C GLU A 8 11.75 -26.43 6.16
N ALA A 9 11.44 -25.15 6.39
CA ALA A 9 11.97 -24.38 7.51
C ALA A 9 11.60 -24.99 8.87
N LYS A 10 12.60 -25.09 9.74
CA LYS A 10 12.48 -25.62 11.11
C LYS A 10 12.89 -24.56 12.11
N ILE A 11 12.37 -24.71 13.34
CA ILE A 11 12.83 -23.89 14.47
C ILE A 11 14.33 -24.11 14.68
N ASN A 12 15.08 -23.02 14.84
CA ASN A 12 16.55 -22.98 14.96
C ASN A 12 17.34 -23.15 13.64
N ASP A 13 16.69 -23.11 12.48
CA ASP A 13 17.43 -23.00 11.22
C ASP A 13 18.19 -21.67 11.18
N LEU A 14 19.45 -21.72 10.74
CA LEU A 14 20.26 -20.52 10.58
C LEU A 14 19.97 -19.89 9.22
N LEU A 15 19.51 -18.65 9.23
CA LEU A 15 19.24 -17.88 8.03
C LEU A 15 20.19 -16.68 7.96
N ARG A 16 20.74 -16.44 6.77
CA ARG A 16 21.46 -15.20 6.47
C ARG A 16 20.50 -14.21 5.86
N LEU A 17 20.31 -13.06 6.51
CA LEU A 17 19.52 -11.95 6.00
C LEU A 17 20.45 -10.82 5.58
N GLU A 18 20.18 -10.23 4.43
CA GLU A 18 20.86 -9.04 3.92
C GLU A 18 19.82 -7.95 3.67
N GLY A 19 20.01 -6.79 4.25
CA GLY A 19 19.08 -5.66 4.16
C GLY A 19 19.44 -4.53 5.13
N PRO A 20 18.70 -3.43 5.11
CA PRO A 20 17.59 -3.14 4.19
C PRO A 20 18.09 -2.82 2.78
N ILE A 21 17.40 -3.34 1.76
CA ILE A 21 17.71 -3.09 0.35
C ILE A 21 16.49 -2.45 -0.32
N GLY A 22 16.75 -1.48 -1.20
CA GLY A 22 15.69 -0.81 -1.97
C GLY A 22 15.48 0.65 -1.58
N THR A 23 14.59 1.30 -2.31
CA THR A 23 14.34 2.76 -2.21
C THR A 23 12.89 3.09 -1.92
N PHE A 24 12.08 2.10 -1.56
CA PHE A 24 10.67 2.30 -1.23
C PHE A 24 10.51 2.63 0.26
N PHE A 25 10.58 3.91 0.57
CA PHE A 25 10.41 4.45 1.93
C PHE A 25 9.69 5.79 1.88
N LEU A 26 9.06 6.19 2.97
CA LEU A 26 8.37 7.48 3.06
C LEU A 26 9.37 8.63 2.93
N ARG A 27 9.08 9.56 2.02
CA ARG A 27 9.87 10.78 1.82
C ARG A 27 9.37 11.89 2.73
N ASP A 28 10.30 12.65 3.29
CA ASP A 28 9.94 13.89 3.97
C ASP A 28 9.32 14.86 2.96
N SER A 29 8.20 15.44 3.33
CA SER A 29 7.49 16.36 2.46
C SER A 29 6.53 17.25 3.25
N SER A 30 6.18 18.37 2.63
CA SER A 30 5.13 19.28 3.11
C SER A 30 3.72 18.84 2.71
N PHE A 31 3.58 17.79 1.87
CA PHE A 31 2.29 17.30 1.38
C PHE A 31 1.38 16.87 2.52
N LYS A 32 0.11 17.26 2.40
CA LYS A 32 -0.90 17.00 3.42
C LYS A 32 -1.43 15.57 3.34
N ASN A 33 -1.57 15.03 2.15
CA ASN A 33 -2.14 13.71 1.92
C ASN A 33 -1.05 12.70 1.53
N ILE A 34 -1.07 11.54 2.16
CA ILE A 34 -0.21 10.41 1.85
C ILE A 34 -1.11 9.21 1.54
N ILE A 35 -1.01 8.70 0.32
CA ILE A 35 -1.80 7.55 -0.15
C ILE A 35 -0.90 6.34 -0.31
N PHE A 36 -1.28 5.24 0.32
CA PHE A 36 -0.67 3.94 0.15
C PHE A 36 -1.62 3.02 -0.64
N LEU A 37 -1.13 2.47 -1.73
CA LEU A 37 -1.83 1.50 -2.56
C LEU A 37 -1.14 0.15 -2.46
N ALA A 38 -1.86 -0.88 -2.06
CA ALA A 38 -1.33 -2.23 -1.95
C ALA A 38 -2.23 -3.27 -2.62
N THR A 39 -1.62 -4.33 -3.14
CA THR A 39 -2.32 -5.58 -3.48
C THR A 39 -1.49 -6.77 -3.02
N GLY A 40 -2.15 -7.81 -2.50
CA GLY A 40 -1.47 -9.01 -2.04
C GLY A 40 -0.31 -8.71 -1.07
N THR A 41 0.86 -9.29 -1.33
CA THR A 41 2.05 -9.09 -0.48
C THR A 41 2.62 -7.68 -0.49
N GLY A 42 2.14 -6.80 -1.39
CA GLY A 42 2.50 -5.37 -1.41
C GLY A 42 2.13 -4.59 -0.16
N ILE A 43 1.30 -5.18 0.68
CA ILE A 43 1.03 -4.60 2.00
C ILE A 43 2.26 -4.65 2.94
N ALA A 44 3.20 -5.57 2.75
CA ALA A 44 4.32 -5.75 3.67
C ALA A 44 5.21 -4.51 3.82
N PRO A 45 5.73 -3.88 2.74
CA PRO A 45 6.50 -2.64 2.88
C PRO A 45 5.66 -1.48 3.41
N ILE A 46 4.39 -1.39 3.04
CA ILE A 46 3.46 -0.36 3.54
C ILE A 46 3.21 -0.55 5.04
N LYS A 47 2.97 -1.77 5.50
CA LYS A 47 2.85 -2.10 6.91
C LYS A 47 4.08 -1.65 7.69
N SER A 48 5.29 -1.94 7.18
CA SER A 48 6.53 -1.52 7.82
C SER A 48 6.65 0.00 7.96
N ILE A 49 6.27 0.75 6.92
CA ILE A 49 6.22 2.23 6.96
C ILE A 49 5.21 2.70 8.02
N LEU A 50 3.99 2.19 8.00
CA LEU A 50 2.92 2.59 8.93
C LEU A 50 3.28 2.30 10.40
N GLU A 51 3.89 1.16 10.69
CA GLU A 51 4.37 0.82 12.04
C GLU A 51 5.51 1.74 12.51
N GLY A 52 6.35 2.20 11.58
CA GLY A 52 7.37 3.22 11.85
C GLY A 52 6.75 4.58 12.17
N LEU A 53 5.77 5.00 11.37
CA LEU A 53 5.03 6.25 11.57
C LEU A 53 4.23 6.25 12.89
N ASP A 54 3.66 5.13 13.27
CA ASP A 54 2.90 5.00 14.52
C ASP A 54 3.77 5.25 15.76
N LYS A 55 5.07 4.89 15.69
CA LYS A 55 6.04 5.15 16.76
C LYS A 55 6.46 6.62 16.86
N SER A 56 6.37 7.37 15.77
CA SER A 56 6.75 8.78 15.65
C SER A 56 5.59 9.68 15.24
N TYR A 57 4.36 9.29 15.59
CA TYR A 57 3.12 9.92 15.12
C TYR A 57 3.04 11.43 15.37
N GLU A 58 3.71 11.94 16.39
CA GLU A 58 3.71 13.37 16.75
C GLU A 58 4.20 14.26 15.60
N GLN A 59 5.10 13.75 14.77
CA GLN A 59 5.65 14.46 13.61
C GLN A 59 4.67 14.52 12.42
N TYR A 60 3.60 13.71 12.47
CA TYR A 60 2.69 13.49 11.34
C TYR A 60 1.23 13.86 11.63
N GLN A 61 0.95 14.53 12.76
CA GLN A 61 -0.41 14.90 13.19
C GLN A 61 -1.19 15.75 12.18
N ASN A 62 -0.48 16.51 11.33
CA ASN A 62 -1.09 17.37 10.32
C ASN A 62 -1.27 16.69 8.97
N LYS A 63 -1.00 15.37 8.86
CA LYS A 63 -1.10 14.61 7.62
C LYS A 63 -2.31 13.68 7.65
N ASN A 64 -2.89 13.48 6.48
CA ASN A 64 -3.95 12.52 6.24
C ASN A 64 -3.34 11.26 5.60
N PHE A 65 -3.52 10.13 6.20
CA PHE A 65 -3.05 8.85 5.68
C PHE A 65 -4.22 8.02 5.15
N TRP A 66 -4.07 7.58 3.90
CA TRP A 66 -5.02 6.74 3.21
C TRP A 66 -4.34 5.43 2.87
N VAL A 67 -4.93 4.32 3.25
CA VAL A 67 -4.39 2.98 2.97
C VAL A 67 -5.45 2.19 2.22
N ILE A 68 -5.25 2.02 0.92
CA ILE A 68 -6.20 1.37 0.03
C ILE A 68 -5.63 0.02 -0.37
N VAL A 69 -6.28 -1.04 0.06
CA VAL A 69 -5.79 -2.41 -0.12
C VAL A 69 -6.74 -3.20 -1.01
N GLY A 70 -6.21 -3.62 -2.16
CA GLY A 70 -6.96 -4.41 -3.13
C GLY A 70 -6.76 -5.91 -2.96
N ALA A 71 -7.85 -6.64 -3.02
CA ALA A 71 -7.87 -8.09 -3.07
C ALA A 71 -8.83 -8.61 -4.15
N ARG A 72 -8.78 -9.89 -4.47
CA ARG A 72 -9.77 -10.53 -5.35
C ARG A 72 -11.05 -10.84 -4.59
N TYR A 73 -10.89 -11.46 -3.43
CA TYR A 73 -11.97 -11.90 -2.55
C TYR A 73 -11.68 -11.46 -1.11
N GLN A 74 -12.68 -11.48 -0.27
CA GLN A 74 -12.57 -11.05 1.13
C GLN A 74 -11.57 -11.89 1.93
N GLU A 75 -11.47 -13.18 1.65
CA GLU A 75 -10.50 -14.10 2.26
C GLU A 75 -9.04 -13.79 1.92
N ASP A 76 -8.81 -13.03 0.85
CA ASP A 76 -7.47 -12.54 0.46
C ASP A 76 -7.04 -11.29 1.24
N LEU A 77 -7.92 -10.69 2.04
CA LEU A 77 -7.61 -9.57 2.93
C LEU A 77 -7.02 -10.10 4.24
N PHE A 78 -5.75 -10.42 4.23
CA PHE A 78 -5.06 -11.06 5.36
C PHE A 78 -4.45 -10.10 6.38
N TRP A 79 -4.60 -8.80 6.19
CA TRP A 79 -4.07 -7.79 7.09
C TRP A 79 -5.02 -6.60 7.20
N GLU A 80 -5.26 -6.16 8.43
CA GLU A 80 -5.96 -4.93 8.78
C GLU A 80 -5.08 -4.10 9.72
N PRO A 81 -5.02 -2.76 9.54
CA PRO A 81 -4.21 -1.90 10.40
C PRO A 81 -4.67 -1.94 11.85
N ASN A 82 -3.72 -2.18 12.76
CA ASN A 82 -3.92 -2.04 14.20
C ASN A 82 -2.84 -1.12 14.76
N LEU A 83 -3.01 0.18 14.54
CA LEU A 83 -2.11 1.25 14.94
C LEU A 83 -2.66 1.93 16.19
N LYS A 84 -1.77 2.32 17.11
CA LYS A 84 -2.18 2.86 18.40
C LYS A 84 -2.39 4.37 18.37
N ASN A 85 -1.55 5.06 17.63
CA ASN A 85 -1.45 6.52 17.67
C ASN A 85 -1.75 7.15 16.30
N LEU A 86 -1.34 6.48 15.21
CA LEU A 86 -1.51 7.00 13.86
C LEU A 86 -2.93 6.76 13.36
N HIS A 87 -3.65 7.84 13.07
CA HIS A 87 -4.98 7.74 12.45
C HIS A 87 -4.85 7.61 10.94
N ILE A 88 -5.42 6.53 10.40
CA ILE A 88 -5.44 6.28 8.96
C ILE A 88 -6.85 6.01 8.48
N LYS A 89 -7.13 6.32 7.22
CA LYS A 89 -8.34 5.85 6.54
C LYS A 89 -8.00 4.57 5.77
N TYR A 90 -8.43 3.45 6.30
CA TYR A 90 -8.25 2.13 5.67
C TYR A 90 -9.44 1.82 4.77
N ILE A 91 -9.19 1.45 3.52
CA ILE A 91 -10.22 1.16 2.51
C ILE A 91 -9.87 -0.16 1.82
N PRO A 92 -10.48 -1.26 2.23
CA PRO A 92 -10.37 -2.53 1.50
C PRO A 92 -11.24 -2.50 0.24
N VAL A 93 -10.68 -3.00 -0.86
CA VAL A 93 -11.30 -3.00 -2.19
C VAL A 93 -11.29 -4.41 -2.76
N LEU A 94 -12.46 -4.91 -3.20
CA LEU A 94 -12.55 -6.23 -3.81
C LEU A 94 -12.83 -6.15 -5.31
N SER A 95 -12.03 -6.86 -6.12
CA SER A 95 -12.14 -6.79 -7.58
C SER A 95 -13.00 -7.90 -8.20
N ARG A 96 -13.27 -8.99 -7.48
CA ARG A 96 -14.00 -10.16 -8.00
C ARG A 96 -15.16 -10.64 -7.13
N GLN A 97 -15.30 -10.13 -5.93
CA GLN A 97 -16.40 -10.52 -5.06
C GLN A 97 -17.72 -9.90 -5.54
N VAL A 98 -18.73 -10.74 -5.73
CA VAL A 98 -20.05 -10.31 -6.23
C VAL A 98 -21.07 -10.18 -5.09
N ASN A 99 -21.05 -11.11 -4.11
CA ASN A 99 -22.04 -11.22 -3.04
C ASN A 99 -21.42 -10.90 -1.67
N ASP A 100 -22.26 -10.45 -0.74
CA ASP A 100 -21.94 -10.27 0.70
C ASP A 100 -20.80 -9.29 1.01
N TRP A 101 -20.49 -8.37 0.10
CA TRP A 101 -19.52 -7.32 0.31
C TRP A 101 -20.15 -5.92 0.23
N ASN A 102 -20.15 -5.20 1.37
CA ASN A 102 -20.70 -3.85 1.48
C ASN A 102 -19.61 -2.74 1.36
N GLY A 103 -18.35 -3.12 1.16
CA GLY A 103 -17.24 -2.20 0.95
C GLY A 103 -17.02 -1.84 -0.52
N GLU A 104 -15.88 -1.20 -0.79
CA GLU A 104 -15.51 -0.72 -2.13
C GLU A 104 -15.26 -1.89 -3.10
N LYS A 105 -15.66 -1.71 -4.36
CA LYS A 105 -15.49 -2.68 -5.45
C LYS A 105 -14.73 -2.06 -6.60
N GLY A 106 -13.84 -2.85 -7.24
CA GLY A 106 -13.05 -2.40 -8.39
C GLY A 106 -11.56 -2.45 -8.14
N TYR A 107 -10.84 -1.45 -8.63
CA TYR A 107 -9.39 -1.35 -8.47
C TYR A 107 -9.01 -0.19 -7.55
N VAL A 108 -7.90 -0.36 -6.83
CA VAL A 108 -7.45 0.59 -5.80
C VAL A 108 -7.27 2.01 -6.32
N GLN A 109 -6.77 2.18 -7.55
CA GLN A 109 -6.57 3.50 -8.16
C GLN A 109 -7.88 4.23 -8.46
N ASP A 110 -8.93 3.51 -8.83
CA ASP A 110 -10.24 4.11 -9.15
C ASP A 110 -10.91 4.63 -7.86
N ILE A 111 -10.72 3.91 -6.77
CA ILE A 111 -11.26 4.29 -5.46
C ILE A 111 -10.64 5.59 -4.94
N VAL A 112 -9.35 5.84 -5.23
CA VAL A 112 -8.71 7.12 -4.84
C VAL A 112 -9.49 8.33 -5.35
N LEU A 113 -9.91 8.32 -6.61
CA LEU A 113 -10.66 9.45 -7.19
C LEU A 113 -12.04 9.62 -6.55
N ASN A 114 -12.69 8.52 -6.17
CA ASN A 114 -13.99 8.57 -5.50
C ASN A 114 -13.92 9.21 -4.11
N GLN A 115 -12.73 9.25 -3.50
CA GLN A 115 -12.51 9.86 -2.19
C GLN A 115 -12.35 11.39 -2.22
N GLN A 116 -12.36 12.02 -3.40
CA GLN A 116 -12.21 13.47 -3.56
C GLN A 116 -10.95 14.04 -2.88
N ILE A 117 -9.83 13.31 -2.95
CA ILE A 117 -8.55 13.72 -2.37
C ILE A 117 -7.92 14.75 -3.31
N ASP A 118 -7.40 15.82 -2.72
CA ASP A 118 -6.60 16.82 -3.45
C ASP A 118 -5.25 16.22 -3.86
N LEU A 119 -5.16 15.77 -5.12
CA LEU A 119 -3.97 15.10 -5.66
C LEU A 119 -2.78 16.05 -5.88
N GLU A 120 -3.01 17.35 -6.04
CA GLU A 120 -1.92 18.34 -6.14
C GLU A 120 -1.14 18.41 -4.81
N ASN A 121 -1.79 18.11 -3.69
CA ASN A 121 -1.21 18.14 -2.35
C ASN A 121 -1.03 16.73 -1.78
N THR A 122 -0.59 15.79 -2.62
CA THR A 122 -0.56 14.36 -2.29
C THR A 122 0.75 13.70 -2.73
N GLN A 123 1.24 12.77 -1.91
CA GLN A 123 2.22 11.75 -2.32
C GLN A 123 1.55 10.38 -2.37
N VAL A 124 1.87 9.59 -3.40
CA VAL A 124 1.36 8.23 -3.60
C VAL A 124 2.50 7.22 -3.50
N TYR A 125 2.27 6.18 -2.73
CA TYR A 125 3.17 5.04 -2.55
C TYR A 125 2.45 3.77 -2.97
N ALA A 126 2.81 3.21 -4.13
CA ALA A 126 2.12 2.07 -4.71
C ALA A 126 3.00 0.82 -4.72
N CYS A 127 2.55 -0.22 -4.01
CA CYS A 127 3.16 -1.54 -4.03
C CYS A 127 2.14 -2.55 -4.59
N VAL A 128 2.07 -2.61 -5.92
CA VAL A 128 1.06 -3.33 -6.70
C VAL A 128 1.70 -3.92 -7.97
N SER A 129 0.92 -4.61 -8.81
CA SER A 129 1.43 -5.13 -10.09
C SER A 129 1.83 -4.00 -11.06
N ASN A 130 2.73 -4.31 -12.02
CA ASN A 130 3.18 -3.35 -13.04
C ASN A 130 2.02 -2.71 -13.82
N ASP A 131 1.03 -3.50 -14.21
CA ASP A 131 -0.14 -2.98 -14.94
C ASP A 131 -0.96 -2.00 -14.11
N MET A 132 -1.11 -2.28 -12.81
CA MET A 132 -1.79 -1.36 -11.89
C MET A 132 -0.98 -0.09 -11.64
N ILE A 133 0.36 -0.17 -11.55
CA ILE A 133 1.22 1.01 -11.47
C ILE A 133 1.03 1.91 -12.69
N LYS A 134 1.06 1.32 -13.89
CA LYS A 134 0.84 2.06 -15.14
C LYS A 134 -0.52 2.74 -15.17
N SER A 135 -1.56 1.98 -14.88
CA SER A 135 -2.94 2.51 -14.83
C SER A 135 -3.10 3.62 -13.78
N ALA A 136 -2.54 3.43 -12.58
CA ALA A 136 -2.60 4.44 -11.53
C ALA A 136 -1.85 5.73 -11.92
N LYS A 137 -0.66 5.63 -12.52
CA LYS A 137 0.10 6.78 -13.02
C LYS A 137 -0.70 7.56 -14.06
N GLU A 138 -1.20 6.88 -15.10
CA GLU A 138 -2.01 7.51 -16.15
C GLU A 138 -3.23 8.23 -15.57
N LEU A 139 -3.90 7.61 -14.60
CA LEU A 139 -5.09 8.15 -13.98
C LEU A 139 -4.78 9.36 -13.09
N PHE A 140 -3.77 9.26 -12.22
CA PHE A 140 -3.48 10.30 -11.24
C PHE A 140 -2.80 11.51 -11.86
N PHE A 141 -1.92 11.33 -12.85
CA PHE A 141 -1.28 12.45 -13.55
C PHE A 141 -2.29 13.26 -14.36
N LYS A 142 -3.32 12.63 -14.93
CA LYS A 142 -4.46 13.34 -15.55
C LYS A 142 -5.30 14.13 -14.53
N ASN A 143 -5.21 13.78 -13.25
CA ASN A 143 -5.92 14.43 -12.15
C ASN A 143 -4.98 15.26 -11.26
N ASN A 144 -3.95 15.84 -11.85
CA ASN A 144 -3.02 16.82 -11.27
C ASN A 144 -2.07 16.27 -10.19
N LEU A 145 -1.83 14.97 -10.11
CA LEU A 145 -0.70 14.47 -9.34
C LEU A 145 0.59 14.72 -10.12
N GLU A 146 1.57 15.37 -9.50
CA GLU A 146 2.90 15.52 -10.10
C GLU A 146 3.64 14.17 -10.14
N GLU A 147 4.36 13.92 -11.25
CA GLU A 147 5.07 12.65 -11.48
C GLU A 147 6.08 12.31 -10.38
N ASN A 148 6.78 13.33 -9.87
CA ASN A 148 7.78 13.18 -8.79
C ASN A 148 7.17 12.79 -7.43
N ASN A 149 5.85 12.84 -7.30
CA ASN A 149 5.11 12.48 -6.09
C ASN A 149 4.50 11.08 -6.14
N PHE A 150 4.83 10.30 -7.17
CA PHE A 150 4.40 8.91 -7.30
C PHE A 150 5.59 7.96 -7.13
N PHE A 151 5.61 7.22 -6.05
CA PHE A 151 6.62 6.22 -5.71
C PHE A 151 6.03 4.83 -5.85
N SER A 152 6.75 3.92 -6.50
CA SER A 152 6.25 2.57 -6.69
C SER A 152 7.33 1.51 -6.51
N ASP A 153 6.91 0.37 -5.97
CA ASP A 153 7.65 -0.88 -5.97
C ASP A 153 6.80 -1.96 -6.63
N ALA A 154 7.32 -2.54 -7.68
CA ALA A 154 6.57 -3.48 -8.50
C ALA A 154 6.88 -4.92 -8.11
N PHE A 155 5.84 -5.75 -7.92
CA PHE A 155 6.05 -7.19 -7.86
C PHE A 155 6.37 -7.74 -9.23
N ILE A 156 7.52 -8.38 -9.37
CA ILE A 156 7.81 -9.24 -10.50
C ILE A 156 7.06 -10.55 -10.23
N GLN A 157 5.97 -10.78 -10.97
CA GLN A 157 5.38 -12.12 -11.01
C GLN A 157 6.37 -13.01 -11.78
N THR A 158 7.10 -13.85 -11.06
CA THR A 158 7.77 -14.99 -11.69
C THR A 158 6.70 -16.01 -12.05
N ASN A 159 6.47 -16.20 -13.36
CA ASN A 159 5.65 -17.29 -13.89
C ASN A 159 6.21 -18.66 -13.48
#